data_5ce93d34fb37792c4c8a0ef64ad7b498
#
_entry.id   5ce93d34fb37792c4c8a0ef64ad7b498
#
_cell.length_a   1.000
_cell.length_b   1.000
_cell.length_c   1.000
_cell.angle_alpha   90.00
_cell.angle_beta   90.00
_cell.angle_gamma   90.00
#
_symmetry.space_group_name_H-M   'P 1'
#
loop_
_entity.id
_entity.type
_entity.pdbx_description
1 polymer ?
#
loop_
_entity_poly.entity_id
_entity_poly.type
_entity_poly.pdbx_seq_one_letter_code
_entity_poly.pdbx_strand_id
1 'polypeptide(L)'
;NNAQARHENIEQRLLVADDIGHKNRLLDGILRDVGVEQAIVFTATKRDADALTLNLESQGHSVAALHGDMNQRMRTRTLDQLRRGHLRVLIATDVAARGIDVRTISHVINYDLPKVAADYVHRIGRTGRGGSNGVAISLAERRDVRLLRAIERYTRQPLAVHTLPGLEPRSTMPADDRRPGGPRRDGGRSFGNGGGRFGDKRPSPGFGGPRGDRAP
;
A
#
# COMPACT_ATOMS: atom_id res chain seq x y z
N ASN A 1 -13.78 -5.62 -18.43
CA ASN A 1 -14.54 -4.36 -18.41
C ASN A 1 -15.60 -4.26 -17.30
N ASN A 2 -15.89 -5.37 -16.59
CA ASN A 2 -16.93 -5.38 -15.54
C ASN A 2 -16.43 -4.90 -14.15
N ALA A 3 -15.12 -4.76 -13.96
CA ALA A 3 -14.57 -4.32 -12.68
C ALA A 3 -14.64 -2.79 -12.50
N GLN A 4 -14.53 -2.02 -13.57
CA GLN A 4 -14.62 -0.55 -13.54
C GLN A 4 -16.04 -0.07 -13.24
N ALA A 5 -17.05 -0.65 -13.88
CA ALA A 5 -18.45 -0.29 -13.67
C ALA A 5 -18.98 -0.57 -12.25
N ARG A 6 -18.31 -1.45 -11.48
CA ARG A 6 -18.72 -1.81 -10.12
C ARG A 6 -18.29 -0.80 -9.05
N HIS A 7 -17.46 0.18 -9.39
CA HIS A 7 -16.88 1.12 -8.43
C HIS A 7 -17.22 2.57 -8.73
N GLU A 8 -18.13 2.83 -9.69
CA GLU A 8 -18.59 4.19 -10.04
C GLU A 8 -19.25 4.91 -8.85
N ASN A 9 -19.81 4.14 -7.91
CA ASN A 9 -20.45 4.67 -6.69
C ASN A 9 -19.48 4.77 -5.50
N ILE A 10 -18.17 4.58 -5.71
CA ILE A 10 -17.18 4.63 -4.63
C ILE A 10 -16.25 5.81 -4.86
N GLU A 11 -16.37 6.80 -4.00
CA GLU A 11 -15.41 7.91 -3.97
C GLU A 11 -14.08 7.42 -3.39
N GLN A 12 -12.98 7.65 -4.11
CA GLN A 12 -11.65 7.20 -3.72
C GLN A 12 -10.77 8.38 -3.36
N ARG A 13 -10.23 8.37 -2.13
CA ARG A 13 -9.40 9.45 -1.57
C ARG A 13 -8.06 8.89 -1.12
N LEU A 14 -7.00 9.70 -1.28
CA LEU A 14 -5.67 9.44 -0.74
C LEU A 14 -5.32 10.49 0.31
N LEU A 15 -4.91 10.06 1.49
CA LEU A 15 -4.34 10.89 2.53
C LEU A 15 -2.87 10.51 2.71
N VAL A 16 -1.99 11.50 2.66
CA VAL A 16 -0.55 11.31 2.84
C VAL A 16 -0.22 11.41 4.32
N ALA A 17 0.50 10.43 4.83
CA ALA A 17 1.00 10.40 6.20
C ALA A 17 2.52 10.57 6.22
N ASP A 18 3.04 11.34 7.16
CA ASP A 18 4.47 11.53 7.35
C ASP A 18 5.14 10.31 8.01
N ASP A 19 4.44 9.73 8.98
CA ASP A 19 4.88 8.59 9.80
C ASP A 19 3.68 7.82 10.38
N ILE A 20 3.96 6.76 11.12
CA ILE A 20 2.94 5.93 11.76
C ILE A 20 2.09 6.70 12.78
N GLY A 21 2.69 7.63 13.52
CA GLY A 21 1.97 8.47 14.48
C GLY A 21 0.98 9.40 13.80
N HIS A 22 1.40 10.01 12.67
CA HIS A 22 0.51 10.83 11.84
C HIS A 22 -0.60 9.98 11.22
N LYS A 23 -0.28 8.78 10.74
CA LYS A 23 -1.24 7.81 10.19
C LYS A 23 -2.33 7.46 11.21
N ASN A 24 -1.96 7.23 12.48
CA ASN A 24 -2.92 6.98 13.56
C ASN A 24 -3.82 8.18 13.84
N ARG A 25 -3.28 9.40 13.85
CA ARG A 25 -4.09 10.62 14.02
C ARG A 25 -5.05 10.84 12.85
N LEU A 26 -4.60 10.58 11.62
CA LEU A 26 -5.47 10.63 10.44
C LEU A 26 -6.62 9.63 10.56
N LEU A 27 -6.34 8.39 10.96
CA LEU A 27 -7.37 7.37 11.17
C LEU A 27 -8.38 7.78 12.23
N ASP A 28 -7.92 8.25 13.40
CA ASP A 28 -8.81 8.75 14.46
C ASP A 28 -9.68 9.91 13.95
N GLY A 29 -9.09 10.87 13.25
CA GLY A 29 -9.80 12.00 12.65
C GLY A 29 -10.87 11.57 11.63
N ILE A 30 -10.56 10.62 10.76
CA ILE A 30 -11.53 10.05 9.81
C ILE A 30 -12.70 9.41 10.58
N LEU A 31 -12.40 8.56 11.57
CA LEU A 31 -13.42 7.80 12.29
C LEU A 31 -14.31 8.67 13.19
N ARG A 32 -13.91 9.91 13.50
CA ARG A 32 -14.74 10.89 14.22
C ARG A 32 -15.69 11.66 13.32
N ASP A 33 -15.50 11.58 12.00
CA ASP A 33 -16.43 12.20 11.06
C ASP A 33 -17.83 11.57 11.18
N VAL A 34 -18.84 12.41 11.24
CA VAL A 34 -20.25 11.99 11.35
C VAL A 34 -20.74 11.22 10.12
N GLY A 35 -20.10 11.43 8.96
CA GLY A 35 -20.40 10.69 7.75
C GLY A 35 -19.90 9.26 7.75
N VAL A 36 -19.03 8.89 8.71
CA VAL A 36 -18.56 7.51 8.86
C VAL A 36 -19.54 6.75 9.77
N GLU A 37 -20.47 6.06 9.16
CA GLU A 37 -21.44 5.21 9.88
C GLU A 37 -20.80 3.91 10.35
N GLN A 38 -20.28 3.12 9.40
CA GLN A 38 -19.51 1.91 9.67
C GLN A 38 -18.31 1.84 8.73
N ALA A 39 -17.17 1.41 9.26
CA ALA A 39 -15.93 1.29 8.50
C ALA A 39 -15.27 -0.09 8.61
N ILE A 40 -14.65 -0.53 7.52
CA ILE A 40 -13.64 -1.60 7.56
C ILE A 40 -12.28 -0.95 7.34
N VAL A 41 -11.35 -1.23 8.25
CA VAL A 41 -9.96 -0.77 8.19
C VAL A 41 -9.06 -1.97 7.85
N PHE A 42 -8.32 -1.87 6.76
CA PHE A 42 -7.41 -2.93 6.33
C PHE A 42 -6.00 -2.68 6.81
N THR A 43 -5.42 -3.68 7.48
CA THR A 43 -4.03 -3.74 7.92
C THR A 43 -3.27 -4.87 7.23
N ALA A 44 -1.94 -4.74 7.17
CA ALA A 44 -1.09 -5.73 6.52
C ALA A 44 -0.96 -7.04 7.34
N THR A 45 -0.95 -6.93 8.67
CA THR A 45 -0.74 -8.08 9.56
C THR A 45 -1.79 -8.16 10.67
N LYS A 46 -1.95 -9.37 11.23
CA LYS A 46 -2.80 -9.61 12.41
C LYS A 46 -2.33 -8.84 13.64
N ARG A 47 -1.00 -8.69 13.81
CA ARG A 47 -0.42 -7.91 14.92
C ARG A 47 -0.79 -6.44 14.82
N ASP A 48 -0.74 -5.89 13.61
CA ASP A 48 -1.15 -4.51 13.39
C ASP A 48 -2.65 -4.35 13.62
N ALA A 49 -3.47 -5.34 13.25
CA ALA A 49 -4.90 -5.33 13.53
C ALA A 49 -5.19 -5.27 15.03
N ASP A 50 -4.53 -6.11 15.83
CA ASP A 50 -4.70 -6.13 17.28
C ASP A 50 -4.19 -4.83 17.94
N ALA A 51 -3.01 -4.37 17.56
CA ALA A 51 -2.42 -3.14 18.10
C ALA A 51 -3.29 -1.91 17.78
N LEU A 52 -3.79 -1.83 16.55
CA LEU A 52 -4.65 -0.74 16.11
C LEU A 52 -6.02 -0.78 16.80
N THR A 53 -6.57 -1.97 17.06
CA THR A 53 -7.80 -2.17 17.82
C THR A 53 -7.64 -1.60 19.23
N LEU A 54 -6.59 -2.00 19.96
CA LEU A 54 -6.33 -1.49 21.32
C LEU A 54 -6.14 0.04 21.33
N ASN A 55 -5.44 0.57 20.35
CA ASN A 55 -5.25 2.02 20.24
C ASN A 55 -6.57 2.76 20.04
N LEU A 56 -7.42 2.30 19.11
CA LEU A 56 -8.71 2.93 18.85
C LEU A 56 -9.72 2.74 19.98
N GLU A 57 -9.71 1.58 20.67
CA GLU A 57 -10.51 1.36 21.87
C GLU A 57 -10.15 2.38 22.97
N SER A 58 -8.86 2.64 23.19
CA SER A 58 -8.39 3.62 24.16
C SER A 58 -8.82 5.06 23.82
N GLN A 59 -9.13 5.33 22.56
CA GLN A 59 -9.64 6.61 22.06
C GLN A 59 -11.17 6.69 22.05
N GLY A 60 -11.85 5.63 22.51
CA GLY A 60 -13.31 5.58 22.67
C GLY A 60 -14.07 5.08 21.44
N HIS A 61 -13.41 4.49 20.45
CA HIS A 61 -14.08 3.91 19.29
C HIS A 61 -14.69 2.53 19.61
N SER A 62 -15.87 2.24 19.04
CA SER A 62 -16.46 0.89 19.01
C SER A 62 -15.80 0.09 17.89
N VAL A 63 -14.78 -0.68 18.24
CA VAL A 63 -13.87 -1.36 17.29
C VAL A 63 -13.64 -2.81 17.67
N ALA A 64 -13.41 -3.68 16.70
CA ALA A 64 -12.96 -5.04 16.91
C ALA A 64 -12.03 -5.48 15.76
N ALA A 65 -11.09 -6.38 16.06
CA ALA A 65 -10.24 -7.01 15.07
C ALA A 65 -10.92 -8.22 14.44
N LEU A 66 -10.52 -8.53 13.19
CA LEU A 66 -10.88 -9.75 12.49
C LEU A 66 -9.66 -10.30 11.73
N HIS A 67 -9.08 -11.39 12.21
CA HIS A 67 -7.90 -12.02 11.61
C HIS A 67 -7.91 -13.55 11.75
N GLY A 68 -6.93 -14.23 11.15
CA GLY A 68 -6.92 -15.68 11.02
C GLY A 68 -6.77 -16.47 12.32
N ASP A 69 -6.27 -15.85 13.41
CA ASP A 69 -6.08 -16.53 14.70
C ASP A 69 -7.39 -16.60 15.53
N MET A 70 -8.45 -15.93 15.07
CA MET A 70 -9.75 -15.98 15.73
C MET A 70 -10.45 -17.31 15.41
N ASN A 71 -11.02 -17.93 16.45
CA ASN A 71 -11.87 -19.09 16.24
C ASN A 71 -13.20 -18.68 15.56
N GLN A 72 -13.88 -19.65 14.94
CA GLN A 72 -15.09 -19.39 14.16
C GLN A 72 -16.21 -18.74 14.99
N ARG A 73 -16.35 -19.09 16.27
CA ARG A 73 -17.37 -18.51 17.15
C ARG A 73 -17.13 -16.99 17.37
N MET A 74 -15.89 -16.60 17.64
CA MET A 74 -15.53 -15.20 17.82
C MET A 74 -15.73 -14.42 16.52
N ARG A 75 -15.30 -15.00 15.38
CA ARG A 75 -15.49 -14.43 14.05
C ARG A 75 -16.97 -14.16 13.75
N THR A 76 -17.82 -15.16 13.95
CA THR A 76 -19.27 -15.02 13.74
C THR A 76 -19.87 -13.94 14.65
N ARG A 77 -19.52 -13.93 15.94
CA ARG A 77 -19.99 -12.91 16.88
C ARG A 77 -19.61 -11.49 16.46
N THR A 78 -18.34 -11.28 16.05
CA THR A 78 -17.85 -9.97 15.59
C THR A 78 -18.61 -9.49 14.35
N LEU A 79 -18.81 -10.38 13.37
CA LEU A 79 -19.55 -10.04 12.16
C LEU A 79 -21.05 -9.76 12.44
N ASP A 80 -21.65 -10.47 13.39
CA ASP A 80 -23.04 -10.22 13.78
C ASP A 80 -23.20 -8.88 14.52
N GLN A 81 -22.23 -8.51 15.36
CA GLN A 81 -22.20 -7.18 15.98
C GLN A 81 -22.08 -6.07 14.91
N LEU A 82 -21.24 -6.28 13.89
CA LEU A 82 -21.10 -5.35 12.78
C LEU A 82 -22.43 -5.24 12.00
N ARG A 83 -23.07 -6.35 11.63
CA ARG A 83 -24.35 -6.37 10.90
C ARG A 83 -25.49 -5.69 11.64
N ARG A 84 -25.50 -5.81 12.98
CA ARG A 84 -26.51 -5.19 13.84
C ARG A 84 -26.25 -3.72 14.18
N GLY A 85 -25.12 -3.16 13.70
CA GLY A 85 -24.72 -1.79 14.00
C GLY A 85 -24.16 -1.57 15.42
N HIS A 86 -23.92 -2.64 16.19
CA HIS A 86 -23.33 -2.55 17.53
C HIS A 86 -21.81 -2.34 17.47
N LEU A 87 -21.18 -2.68 16.37
CA LEU A 87 -19.78 -2.45 16.07
C LEU A 87 -19.67 -1.42 14.95
N ARG A 88 -18.92 -0.35 15.20
CA ARG A 88 -18.76 0.73 14.22
C ARG A 88 -17.55 0.52 13.30
N VAL A 89 -16.46 -0.04 13.83
CA VAL A 89 -15.19 -0.20 13.10
C VAL A 89 -14.73 -1.65 13.19
N LEU A 90 -14.46 -2.24 12.04
CA LEU A 90 -13.86 -3.55 11.93
C LEU A 90 -12.43 -3.40 11.38
N ILE A 91 -11.41 -3.86 12.10
CA ILE A 91 -10.03 -3.91 11.61
C ILE A 91 -9.75 -5.32 11.12
N ALA A 92 -9.38 -5.46 9.86
CA ALA A 92 -9.23 -6.76 9.24
C ALA A 92 -7.98 -6.87 8.37
N THR A 93 -7.46 -8.10 8.25
CA THR A 93 -6.52 -8.47 7.20
C THR A 93 -7.26 -8.93 5.95
N ASP A 94 -6.61 -8.90 4.79
CA ASP A 94 -7.23 -9.31 3.52
C ASP A 94 -7.82 -10.72 3.57
N VAL A 95 -7.08 -11.67 4.17
CA VAL A 95 -7.52 -13.06 4.28
C VAL A 95 -8.80 -13.17 5.12
N ALA A 96 -8.86 -12.46 6.23
CA ALA A 96 -10.01 -12.51 7.13
C ALA A 96 -11.24 -11.79 6.57
N ALA A 97 -11.02 -10.75 5.77
CA ALA A 97 -12.10 -9.98 5.15
C ALA A 97 -12.76 -10.68 3.95
N ARG A 98 -12.18 -11.77 3.46
CA ARG A 98 -12.80 -12.54 2.37
C ARG A 98 -14.18 -13.08 2.81
N GLY A 99 -15.16 -12.89 1.95
CA GLY A 99 -16.52 -13.35 2.20
C GLY A 99 -17.33 -12.51 3.20
N ILE A 100 -16.79 -11.38 3.69
CA ILE A 100 -17.60 -10.43 4.45
C ILE A 100 -18.64 -9.82 3.52
N ASP A 101 -19.91 -10.05 3.83
CA ASP A 101 -21.03 -9.41 3.18
C ASP A 101 -21.82 -8.61 4.23
N VAL A 102 -21.49 -7.32 4.32
CA VAL A 102 -22.18 -6.36 5.19
C VAL A 102 -22.49 -5.13 4.32
N ARG A 103 -23.78 -4.83 4.19
CA ARG A 103 -24.25 -3.77 3.28
C ARG A 103 -24.17 -2.38 3.90
N THR A 104 -24.02 -2.29 5.20
CA THR A 104 -24.01 -1.05 5.99
C THR A 104 -22.66 -0.37 6.06
N ILE A 105 -21.64 -0.93 5.41
CA ILE A 105 -20.29 -0.35 5.39
C ILE A 105 -20.28 0.91 4.51
N SER A 106 -20.19 2.07 5.15
CA SER A 106 -20.09 3.36 4.48
C SER A 106 -18.67 3.65 3.99
N HIS A 107 -17.66 3.21 4.74
CA HIS A 107 -16.25 3.51 4.49
C HIS A 107 -15.37 2.26 4.48
N VAL A 108 -14.44 2.23 3.53
CA VAL A 108 -13.29 1.32 3.52
C VAL A 108 -12.03 2.16 3.69
N ILE A 109 -11.22 1.82 4.69
CA ILE A 109 -9.98 2.53 4.98
C ILE A 109 -8.82 1.56 4.78
N ASN A 110 -7.97 1.83 3.79
CA ASN A 110 -6.70 1.13 3.62
C ASN A 110 -5.67 1.79 4.53
N TYR A 111 -5.59 1.34 5.78
CA TYR A 111 -4.54 1.78 6.71
C TYR A 111 -3.17 1.39 6.18
N ASP A 112 -3.05 0.18 5.66
CA ASP A 112 -1.92 -0.26 4.85
C ASP A 112 -2.38 -0.55 3.42
N LEU A 113 -1.63 -0.06 2.44
CA LEU A 113 -1.90 -0.38 1.03
C LEU A 113 -1.69 -1.87 0.78
N PRO A 114 -2.51 -2.51 -0.06
CA PRO A 114 -2.34 -3.90 -0.41
C PRO A 114 -1.05 -4.10 -1.22
N LYS A 115 -0.37 -5.23 -1.00
CA LYS A 115 0.83 -5.60 -1.77
C LYS A 115 0.51 -5.93 -3.23
N VAL A 116 -0.70 -6.41 -3.49
CA VAL A 116 -1.21 -6.76 -4.82
C VAL A 116 -2.30 -5.77 -5.20
N ALA A 117 -2.14 -5.09 -6.34
CA ALA A 117 -3.08 -4.06 -6.78
C ALA A 117 -4.52 -4.56 -6.97
N ALA A 118 -4.70 -5.84 -7.36
CA ALA A 118 -6.03 -6.44 -7.47
C ALA A 118 -6.78 -6.49 -6.13
N ASP A 119 -6.06 -6.68 -5.01
CA ASP A 119 -6.68 -6.70 -3.68
C ASP A 119 -7.27 -5.34 -3.29
N TYR A 120 -6.73 -4.23 -3.82
CA TYR A 120 -7.31 -2.91 -3.65
C TYR A 120 -8.77 -2.87 -4.12
N VAL A 121 -9.05 -3.40 -5.30
CA VAL A 121 -10.41 -3.46 -5.87
C VAL A 121 -11.32 -4.34 -5.02
N HIS A 122 -10.82 -5.45 -4.52
CA HIS A 122 -11.57 -6.33 -3.61
C HIS A 122 -11.88 -5.67 -2.27
N ARG A 123 -10.96 -4.84 -1.74
CA ARG A 123 -11.16 -4.10 -0.49
C ARG A 123 -12.22 -3.02 -0.66
N ILE A 124 -12.08 -2.14 -1.64
CA ILE A 124 -13.03 -1.03 -1.84
C ILE A 124 -14.43 -1.55 -2.17
N GLY A 125 -14.56 -2.69 -2.84
CA GLY A 125 -15.84 -3.35 -3.09
C GLY A 125 -16.56 -3.88 -1.83
N ARG A 126 -16.07 -3.60 -0.62
CA ARG A 126 -16.79 -3.84 0.64
C ARG A 126 -17.75 -2.70 0.99
N THR A 127 -17.60 -1.53 0.39
CA THR A 127 -18.56 -0.42 0.45
C THR A 127 -19.27 -0.21 -0.90
N GLY A 128 -20.17 0.76 -0.98
CA GLY A 128 -20.89 1.08 -2.23
C GLY A 128 -21.81 -0.04 -2.72
N ARG A 129 -22.35 -0.85 -1.83
CA ARG A 129 -23.20 -1.99 -2.18
C ARG A 129 -24.69 -1.64 -2.18
N GLY A 130 -25.45 -2.35 -3.04
CA GLY A 130 -26.90 -2.20 -3.07
C GLY A 130 -27.38 -0.83 -3.58
N GLY A 131 -26.58 -0.14 -4.40
CA GLY A 131 -26.92 1.19 -4.93
C GLY A 131 -26.58 2.35 -3.99
N SER A 132 -25.97 2.08 -2.83
CA SER A 132 -25.48 3.12 -1.94
C SER A 132 -24.14 3.66 -2.40
N ASN A 133 -23.87 4.93 -2.14
CA ASN A 133 -22.55 5.51 -2.31
C ASN A 133 -21.60 5.04 -1.21
N GLY A 134 -20.35 4.78 -1.57
CA GLY A 134 -19.30 4.38 -0.65
C GLY A 134 -18.11 5.32 -0.71
N VAL A 135 -17.28 5.32 0.33
CA VAL A 135 -16.02 6.06 0.37
C VAL A 135 -14.89 5.11 0.67
N ALA A 136 -13.83 5.16 -0.13
CA ALA A 136 -12.60 4.43 0.08
C ALA A 136 -11.46 5.42 0.34
N ILE A 137 -10.83 5.32 1.51
CA ILE A 137 -9.73 6.20 1.92
C ILE A 137 -8.47 5.36 2.06
N SER A 138 -7.41 5.78 1.38
CA SER A 138 -6.10 5.14 1.47
C SER A 138 -5.13 6.04 2.22
N LEU A 139 -4.45 5.50 3.23
CA LEU A 139 -3.39 6.17 3.97
C LEU A 139 -2.05 5.70 3.42
N ALA A 140 -1.21 6.61 2.92
CA ALA A 140 0.07 6.25 2.33
C ALA A 140 1.19 7.12 2.86
N GLU A 141 2.32 6.49 3.18
CA GLU A 141 3.59 7.13 3.47
C GLU A 141 4.45 7.23 2.21
N ARG A 142 5.51 8.03 2.23
CA ARG A 142 6.44 8.15 1.09
C ARG A 142 7.01 6.81 0.61
N ARG A 143 7.21 5.87 1.52
CA ARG A 143 7.68 4.51 1.20
C ARG A 143 6.68 3.70 0.36
N ASP A 144 5.41 4.06 0.40
CA ASP A 144 4.32 3.33 -0.26
C ASP A 144 4.10 3.75 -1.72
N VAL A 145 4.88 4.71 -2.24
CA VAL A 145 4.73 5.27 -3.58
C VAL A 145 4.68 4.22 -4.69
N ARG A 146 5.44 3.12 -4.55
CA ARG A 146 5.44 2.03 -5.54
C ARG A 146 4.12 1.27 -5.56
N LEU A 147 3.57 0.98 -4.36
CA LEU A 147 2.26 0.32 -4.21
C LEU A 147 1.15 1.21 -4.74
N LEU A 148 1.17 2.50 -4.38
CA LEU A 148 0.22 3.49 -4.88
C LEU A 148 0.19 3.52 -6.41
N ARG A 149 1.35 3.63 -7.05
CA ARG A 149 1.44 3.63 -8.52
C ARG A 149 0.99 2.31 -9.16
N ALA A 150 1.23 1.19 -8.50
CA ALA A 150 0.73 -0.10 -8.97
C ALA A 150 -0.80 -0.15 -8.94
N ILE A 151 -1.43 0.40 -7.89
CA ILE A 151 -2.88 0.52 -7.75
C ILE A 151 -3.43 1.42 -8.84
N GLU A 152 -2.90 2.64 -9.02
CA GLU A 152 -3.35 3.59 -10.04
C GLU A 152 -3.25 3.04 -11.46
N ARG A 153 -2.16 2.32 -11.77
CA ARG A 153 -2.01 1.65 -13.07
C ARG A 153 -3.03 0.54 -13.28
N TYR A 154 -3.32 -0.23 -12.23
CA TYR A 154 -4.26 -1.35 -12.29
C TYR A 154 -5.70 -0.85 -12.43
N THR A 155 -6.08 0.15 -11.66
CA THR A 155 -7.42 0.76 -11.69
C THR A 155 -7.60 1.73 -12.85
N ARG A 156 -6.51 2.18 -13.48
CA ARG A 156 -6.47 3.22 -14.51
C ARG A 156 -7.05 4.56 -14.04
N GLN A 157 -7.03 4.79 -12.75
CA GLN A 157 -7.51 6.01 -12.10
C GLN A 157 -6.47 6.54 -11.13
N PRO A 158 -6.13 7.83 -11.17
CA PRO A 158 -5.33 8.45 -10.14
C PRO A 158 -6.16 8.53 -8.85
N LEU A 159 -5.51 8.34 -7.71
CA LEU A 159 -6.13 8.58 -6.41
C LEU A 159 -6.03 10.06 -6.06
N ALA A 160 -7.16 10.72 -5.89
CA ALA A 160 -7.19 12.13 -5.52
C ALA A 160 -6.62 12.33 -4.11
N VAL A 161 -5.63 13.22 -4.01
CA VAL A 161 -5.03 13.58 -2.72
C VAL A 161 -5.96 14.53 -1.98
N HIS A 162 -6.32 14.16 -0.77
CA HIS A 162 -7.09 14.95 0.18
C HIS A 162 -6.28 15.25 1.43
N THR A 163 -6.67 16.26 2.16
CA THR A 163 -6.08 16.60 3.47
C THR A 163 -7.20 16.78 4.48
N LEU A 164 -6.89 16.44 5.73
CA LEU A 164 -7.77 16.75 6.86
C LEU A 164 -7.29 18.04 7.52
N PRO A 165 -8.18 19.03 7.74
CA PRO A 165 -7.80 20.28 8.43
C PRO A 165 -7.14 20.02 9.78
N GLY A 166 -5.95 20.57 10.00
CA GLY A 166 -5.17 20.39 11.20
C GLY A 166 -4.32 19.11 11.25
N LEU A 167 -4.41 18.25 10.22
CA LEU A 167 -3.64 17.02 10.06
C LEU A 167 -2.97 16.96 8.67
N GLU A 168 -2.60 18.11 8.14
CA GLU A 168 -1.89 18.19 6.85
C GLU A 168 -0.51 17.55 6.96
N PRO A 169 -0.05 16.81 5.92
CA PRO A 169 1.27 16.22 5.93
C PRO A 169 2.35 17.31 5.80
N ARG A 170 3.47 17.13 6.48
CA ARG A 170 4.66 17.98 6.34
C ARG A 170 5.42 17.69 5.06
N SER A 171 5.27 16.48 4.53
CA SER A 171 5.92 16.01 3.30
C SER A 171 4.89 15.70 2.23
N THR A 172 5.22 16.07 0.99
CA THR A 172 4.41 15.68 -0.18
C THR A 172 4.86 14.30 -0.68
N MET A 173 3.95 13.57 -1.32
CA MET A 173 4.34 12.38 -2.09
C MET A 173 5.30 12.79 -3.20
N PRO A 174 6.34 11.98 -3.50
CA PRO A 174 7.23 12.27 -4.61
C PRO A 174 6.43 12.45 -5.90
N ALA A 175 6.63 13.58 -6.56
CA ALA A 175 6.03 13.83 -7.87
C ALA A 175 6.44 12.71 -8.84
N ASP A 176 5.57 12.43 -9.80
CA ASP A 176 5.89 11.50 -10.86
C ASP A 176 7.04 12.08 -11.69
N ASP A 177 8.26 11.58 -11.53
CA ASP A 177 9.42 11.88 -12.37
C ASP A 177 9.27 11.26 -13.79
N ARG A 178 8.06 11.20 -14.30
CA ARG A 178 7.83 10.98 -15.70
C ARG A 178 8.13 12.28 -16.44
N ARG A 179 9.40 12.56 -16.62
CA ARG A 179 9.78 13.39 -17.77
C ARG A 179 9.20 12.69 -19.01
N PRO A 180 8.32 13.35 -19.79
CA PRO A 180 7.96 12.83 -21.11
C PRO A 180 9.29 12.60 -21.83
N GLY A 181 9.50 11.38 -22.33
CA GLY A 181 10.77 10.91 -22.86
C GLY A 181 11.48 11.96 -23.70
N GLY A 182 12.52 12.56 -23.14
CA GLY A 182 13.50 13.30 -23.93
C GLY A 182 14.09 12.32 -24.96
N PRO A 183 14.41 12.78 -26.18
CA PRO A 183 14.90 11.92 -27.23
C PRO A 183 16.14 11.16 -26.72
N ARG A 184 16.13 9.85 -26.84
CA ARG A 184 17.30 9.02 -26.61
C ARG A 184 18.42 9.60 -27.47
N ARG A 185 19.41 10.22 -26.85
CA ARG A 185 20.66 10.51 -27.50
C ARG A 185 21.27 9.16 -27.88
N ASP A 186 21.07 8.82 -29.13
CA ASP A 186 21.77 7.72 -29.80
C ASP A 186 23.25 8.05 -29.74
N GLY A 187 23.97 7.36 -28.85
CA GLY A 187 25.41 7.49 -28.71
C GLY A 187 26.08 6.87 -29.93
N GLY A 188 26.16 7.64 -31.01
CA GLY A 188 26.95 7.29 -32.16
C GLY A 188 28.38 7.00 -31.73
N ARG A 189 28.76 5.73 -31.70
CA ARG A 189 30.15 5.29 -31.68
C ARG A 189 30.79 5.69 -33.00
N SER A 190 31.48 6.82 -32.98
CA SER A 190 32.42 7.17 -34.06
C SER A 190 33.60 6.18 -34.03
N PHE A 191 33.65 5.33 -35.04
CA PHE A 191 34.84 4.60 -35.38
C PHE A 191 35.82 5.58 -35.99
N GLY A 192 36.80 6.06 -35.23
CA GLY A 192 37.99 6.77 -35.72
C GLY A 192 39.05 5.76 -36.12
N ASN A 193 39.18 5.57 -37.40
CA ASN A 193 40.30 4.88 -38.04
C ASN A 193 41.53 5.79 -38.00
N GLY A 194 42.68 5.28 -37.54
CA GLY A 194 43.94 6.02 -37.57
C GLY A 194 45.11 5.11 -37.25
N GLY A 195 45.73 4.64 -38.30
CA GLY A 195 46.80 3.69 -38.36
C GLY A 195 48.16 4.17 -37.86
N GLY A 196 49.01 3.19 -37.66
CA GLY A 196 50.46 3.25 -37.94
C GLY A 196 51.38 3.30 -36.72
N ARG A 197 52.08 2.28 -36.38
CA ARG A 197 53.46 1.96 -36.71
C ARG A 197 54.13 1.03 -35.69
N PHE A 198 54.72 0.01 -36.22
CA PHE A 198 55.82 -0.85 -35.84
C PHE A 198 56.76 -0.39 -34.70
N GLY A 199 57.18 -1.38 -33.87
CA GLY A 199 58.30 -1.27 -32.94
C GLY A 199 58.53 -2.58 -32.17
N ASP A 200 59.29 -3.42 -32.80
CA ASP A 200 59.91 -4.68 -32.38
C ASP A 200 60.70 -4.57 -31.06
N LYS A 201 60.65 -5.60 -30.20
CA LYS A 201 61.79 -6.29 -29.57
C LYS A 201 61.37 -7.17 -28.39
N ARG A 202 61.62 -8.43 -28.55
CA ARG A 202 61.83 -9.48 -27.52
C ARG A 202 63.26 -9.33 -26.92
N PRO A 203 63.73 -10.16 -25.94
CA PRO A 203 63.12 -11.33 -25.24
C PRO A 203 63.40 -11.44 -23.73
N SER A 204 62.89 -12.55 -23.16
CA SER A 204 63.08 -13.18 -21.83
C SER A 204 64.55 -13.36 -21.39
N PRO A 205 64.93 -13.92 -20.21
CA PRO A 205 64.30 -15.01 -19.46
C PRO A 205 64.48 -15.02 -17.90
N GLY A 206 63.78 -15.90 -17.21
CA GLY A 206 64.43 -16.86 -16.37
C GLY A 206 64.22 -16.87 -14.83
N PHE A 207 64.00 -18.09 -14.33
CA PHE A 207 64.32 -18.69 -13.04
C PHE A 207 63.52 -18.21 -11.78
N GLY A 208 62.99 -19.01 -10.86
CA GLY A 208 63.14 -20.38 -10.48
C GLY A 208 62.26 -20.60 -9.21
N GLY A 209 61.72 -21.76 -8.99
CA GLY A 209 61.13 -22.14 -7.69
C GLY A 209 62.21 -22.55 -6.67
N PRO A 210 61.93 -23.22 -5.56
CA PRO A 210 60.97 -24.27 -5.33
C PRO A 210 60.30 -24.34 -3.91
N ARG A 211 59.27 -25.17 -3.76
CA ARG A 211 58.89 -26.14 -2.70
C ARG A 211 59.24 -25.98 -1.23
N GLY A 212 58.27 -26.41 -0.44
CA GLY A 212 58.38 -26.92 0.95
C GLY A 212 57.07 -26.82 1.69
N ASP A 213 56.24 -27.76 1.70
CA ASP A 213 56.03 -28.99 2.49
C ASP A 213 55.81 -28.78 4.00
N ARG A 214 54.71 -29.40 4.44
CA ARG A 214 54.36 -30.06 5.69
C ARG A 214 53.49 -29.38 6.75
N ALA A 215 52.35 -30.06 6.84
CA ALA A 215 51.53 -30.17 8.03
C ALA A 215 52.30 -30.94 9.19
N PRO A 216 51.81 -31.02 10.43
CA PRO A 216 50.60 -31.78 10.74
C PRO A 216 49.47 -30.94 11.35
#